data_8a63a3d4d9c60a0d67d67a66708521a2
#
_entry.id   8a63a3d4d9c60a0d67d67a66708521a2
#
_cell.length_a   1.000
_cell.length_b   1.000
_cell.length_c   1.000
_cell.angle_alpha   90.00
_cell.angle_beta   90.00
_cell.angle_gamma   90.00
#
_symmetry.space_group_name_H-M   'P 1'
#
loop_
_entity.id
_entity.type
_entity.pdbx_description
1 polymer ?
#
loop_
_entity_poly.entity_id
_entity_poly.type
_entity_poly.pdbx_seq_one_letter_code
_entity_poly.pdbx_strand_id
1 'polypeptide(L)'
;MPSTLFDKVWNEHVVADLPGGGALLYIDRHLVHEVTSPQAFDGLREHGRKVRRPDLTFATADHNVPTDGRAIDESTLSGKQLAALTRNCAEFGVPLFPYGAEKQGIVHVIGPQLGITLPGLTIVCGDSHTSTHGAFGALAFGIGTTEVEHVLATQTLRSSAKPKSLGVRIDGVTQAGIGAKDLILNLIRKLGAGGGTGYVVEYFGSAIESLGMSGRMTVCNMSIEMGARAGMIAPDDITLEFIA
;
A
#
# COMPACT_ATOMS: atom_id res chain seq x y z
N MET A 1 -15.90 -22.55 8.52
CA MET A 1 -14.47 -22.94 8.43
C MET A 1 -13.64 -21.80 9.03
N PRO A 2 -12.48 -22.07 9.65
CA PRO A 2 -11.62 -20.98 10.07
C PRO A 2 -11.22 -20.15 8.83
N SER A 3 -11.32 -18.83 8.93
CA SER A 3 -10.95 -17.88 7.87
C SER A 3 -9.60 -17.27 8.16
N THR A 4 -8.80 -17.02 7.12
CA THR A 4 -7.52 -16.31 7.20
C THR A 4 -7.76 -14.83 7.54
N LEU A 5 -6.71 -14.09 7.91
CA LEU A 5 -6.79 -12.62 8.07
C LEU A 5 -7.22 -11.97 6.75
N PHE A 6 -6.60 -12.40 5.64
CA PHE A 6 -6.97 -11.95 4.31
C PHE A 6 -8.47 -12.16 4.02
N ASP A 7 -9.00 -13.38 4.29
CA ASP A 7 -10.41 -13.66 4.04
C ASP A 7 -11.35 -12.74 4.84
N LYS A 8 -11.00 -12.47 6.09
CA LYS A 8 -11.78 -11.57 6.96
C LYS A 8 -11.82 -10.16 6.37
N VAL A 9 -10.64 -9.58 6.10
CA VAL A 9 -10.57 -8.23 5.54
C VAL A 9 -11.24 -8.17 4.17
N TRP A 10 -10.97 -9.13 3.28
CA TRP A 10 -11.60 -9.18 1.96
C TRP A 10 -13.13 -9.21 2.06
N ASN A 11 -13.68 -10.12 2.84
CA ASN A 11 -15.14 -10.32 2.90
C ASN A 11 -15.88 -9.11 3.48
N GLU A 12 -15.28 -8.40 4.44
CA GLU A 12 -15.83 -7.16 5.01
C GLU A 12 -15.88 -6.00 4.00
N HIS A 13 -15.03 -6.06 2.94
CA HIS A 13 -14.92 -4.98 1.96
C HIS A 13 -15.56 -5.30 0.61
N VAL A 14 -16.13 -6.48 0.41
CA VAL A 14 -16.90 -6.80 -0.81
C VAL A 14 -18.20 -6.00 -0.84
N VAL A 15 -18.28 -5.08 -1.80
CA VAL A 15 -19.51 -4.29 -2.06
C VAL A 15 -20.46 -5.06 -2.96
N ALA A 16 -19.91 -5.78 -3.95
CA ALA A 16 -20.67 -6.60 -4.88
C ALA A 16 -19.78 -7.69 -5.50
N ASP A 17 -20.37 -8.86 -5.72
CA ASP A 17 -19.74 -9.90 -6.53
C ASP A 17 -19.84 -9.54 -8.02
N LEU A 18 -18.79 -9.87 -8.77
CA LEU A 18 -18.73 -9.66 -10.21
C LEU A 18 -18.81 -10.99 -10.96
N PRO A 19 -19.33 -11.00 -12.19
CA PRO A 19 -19.30 -12.19 -13.05
C PRO A 19 -17.88 -12.75 -13.18
N GLY A 20 -17.75 -14.08 -13.13
CA GLY A 20 -16.46 -14.76 -13.24
C GLY A 20 -15.68 -14.90 -11.93
N GLY A 21 -16.29 -14.62 -10.78
CA GLY A 21 -15.65 -14.81 -9.46
C GLY A 21 -14.80 -13.64 -8.98
N GLY A 22 -14.94 -12.48 -9.61
CA GLY A 22 -14.37 -11.22 -9.17
C GLY A 22 -15.24 -10.51 -8.13
N ALA A 23 -14.74 -9.39 -7.60
CA ALA A 23 -15.47 -8.57 -6.65
C ALA A 23 -15.21 -7.08 -6.88
N LEU A 24 -16.18 -6.25 -6.49
CA LEU A 24 -16.01 -4.82 -6.29
C LEU A 24 -15.70 -4.61 -4.81
N LEU A 25 -14.51 -4.10 -4.52
CA LEU A 25 -14.03 -3.87 -3.16
C LEU A 25 -14.17 -2.40 -2.79
N TYR A 26 -14.65 -2.10 -1.60
CA TYR A 26 -14.51 -0.78 -0.99
C TYR A 26 -13.06 -0.54 -0.59
N ILE A 27 -12.57 0.67 -0.77
CA ILE A 27 -11.20 1.08 -0.42
C ILE A 27 -11.26 2.11 0.72
N ASP A 28 -10.70 1.76 1.89
CA ASP A 28 -10.72 2.63 3.06
C ASP A 28 -9.73 3.79 2.94
N ARG A 29 -8.56 3.53 2.33
CA ARG A 29 -7.53 4.56 2.15
C ARG A 29 -6.94 4.50 0.75
N HIS A 30 -6.87 5.65 0.12
CA HIS A 30 -6.16 5.81 -1.15
C HIS A 30 -4.96 6.73 -0.94
N LEU A 31 -3.76 6.18 -1.10
CA LEU A 31 -2.53 6.95 -1.02
C LEU A 31 -2.11 7.37 -2.44
N VAL A 32 -1.68 8.61 -2.58
CA VAL A 32 -1.39 9.23 -3.88
C VAL A 32 -0.03 9.93 -3.84
N HIS A 33 0.74 9.80 -4.91
CA HIS A 33 2.00 10.51 -5.09
C HIS A 33 2.12 11.07 -6.52
N GLU A 34 3.18 11.83 -6.80
CA GLU A 34 3.33 12.61 -8.02
C GLU A 34 3.53 11.79 -9.30
N VAL A 35 4.00 10.53 -9.20
CA VAL A 35 4.38 9.75 -10.40
C VAL A 35 3.17 9.19 -11.14
N THR A 36 2.22 8.58 -10.42
CA THR A 36 1.10 7.82 -11.01
C THR A 36 -0.23 8.58 -11.01
N SER A 37 -0.29 9.74 -10.35
CA SER A 37 -1.54 10.49 -10.19
C SER A 37 -1.88 11.50 -11.30
N PRO A 38 -0.95 12.12 -12.03
CA PRO A 38 -1.30 13.19 -12.97
C PRO A 38 -2.37 12.78 -14.00
N GLN A 39 -2.15 11.64 -14.68
CA GLN A 39 -3.10 11.13 -15.69
C GLN A 39 -4.44 10.72 -15.09
N ALA A 40 -4.44 10.20 -13.85
CA ALA A 40 -5.68 9.84 -13.16
C ALA A 40 -6.55 11.09 -12.88
N PHE A 41 -5.94 12.19 -12.45
CA PHE A 41 -6.66 13.46 -12.25
C PHE A 41 -7.10 14.09 -13.59
N ASP A 42 -6.29 13.94 -14.66
CA ASP A 42 -6.69 14.39 -15.98
C ASP A 42 -7.93 13.63 -16.47
N GLY A 43 -7.98 12.30 -16.29
CA GLY A 43 -9.15 11.49 -16.59
C GLY A 43 -10.39 11.92 -15.79
N LEU A 44 -10.25 12.29 -14.53
CA LEU A 44 -11.38 12.85 -13.76
C LEU A 44 -11.92 14.13 -14.39
N ARG A 45 -11.04 15.05 -14.85
CA ARG A 45 -11.44 16.30 -15.53
C ARG A 45 -12.16 16.03 -16.84
N GLU A 46 -11.57 15.18 -17.68
CA GLU A 46 -12.14 14.82 -18.99
C GLU A 46 -13.55 14.23 -18.86
N HIS A 47 -13.79 13.44 -17.82
CA HIS A 47 -15.09 12.84 -17.56
C HIS A 47 -16.01 13.67 -16.65
N GLY A 48 -15.61 14.88 -16.24
CA GLY A 48 -16.39 15.73 -15.33
C GLY A 48 -16.64 15.12 -13.97
N ARG A 49 -15.73 14.26 -13.49
CA ARG A 49 -15.85 13.54 -12.21
C ARG A 49 -15.12 14.27 -11.09
N LYS A 50 -15.57 14.06 -9.87
CA LYS A 50 -14.92 14.55 -8.63
C LYS A 50 -14.28 13.38 -7.89
N VAL A 51 -13.33 13.69 -7.00
CA VAL A 51 -12.86 12.71 -6.02
C VAL A 51 -14.01 12.39 -5.06
N ARG A 52 -14.34 11.11 -4.94
CA ARG A 52 -15.50 10.62 -4.18
C ARG A 52 -15.35 10.85 -2.68
N ARG A 53 -14.17 10.55 -2.15
CA ARG A 53 -13.85 10.63 -0.72
C ARG A 53 -12.46 11.30 -0.54
N PRO A 54 -12.38 12.63 -0.70
CA PRO A 54 -11.12 13.33 -0.48
C PRO A 54 -10.61 13.19 0.96
N ASP A 55 -11.49 12.97 1.92
CA ASP A 55 -11.19 12.71 3.33
C ASP A 55 -10.53 11.32 3.58
N LEU A 56 -10.63 10.40 2.65
CA LEU A 56 -9.99 9.07 2.68
C LEU A 56 -8.84 8.93 1.68
N THR A 57 -8.51 10.02 0.98
CA THR A 57 -7.42 10.09 0.01
C THR A 57 -6.32 11.00 0.55
N PHE A 58 -5.08 10.51 0.59
CA PHE A 58 -3.95 11.23 1.17
C PHE A 58 -2.81 11.29 0.17
N ALA A 59 -2.34 12.50 -0.14
CA ALA A 59 -1.27 12.71 -1.09
C ALA A 59 0.03 13.15 -0.40
N THR A 60 1.17 12.68 -0.91
CA THR A 60 2.50 13.13 -0.49
C THR A 60 3.42 13.28 -1.69
N ALA A 61 4.35 14.22 -1.61
CA ALA A 61 5.49 14.29 -2.51
C ALA A 61 6.53 13.26 -2.05
N ASP A 62 6.86 12.29 -2.89
CA ASP A 62 7.63 11.11 -2.47
C ASP A 62 8.77 10.73 -3.43
N HIS A 63 8.45 10.29 -4.65
CA HIS A 63 9.41 9.64 -5.55
C HIS A 63 10.40 10.60 -6.22
N ASN A 64 9.96 11.80 -6.54
CA ASN A 64 10.73 12.78 -7.34
C ASN A 64 11.25 13.95 -6.50
N VAL A 65 11.41 13.75 -5.21
CA VAL A 65 11.88 14.78 -4.28
C VAL A 65 13.40 14.72 -4.09
N PRO A 66 14.09 15.87 -4.04
CA PRO A 66 15.50 15.91 -3.65
C PRO A 66 15.68 15.48 -2.19
N THR A 67 16.75 14.73 -1.93
CA THR A 67 17.12 14.28 -0.57
C THR A 67 18.10 15.21 0.13
N ASP A 68 18.61 16.20 -0.57
CA ASP A 68 19.59 17.20 -0.08
C ASP A 68 18.94 18.53 0.34
N GLY A 69 17.61 18.62 0.33
CA GLY A 69 16.86 19.80 0.75
C GLY A 69 16.87 20.96 -0.25
N ARG A 70 17.40 20.77 -1.47
CA ARG A 70 17.39 21.83 -2.50
C ARG A 70 15.96 22.12 -2.98
N ALA A 71 15.78 23.32 -3.53
CA ALA A 71 14.52 23.72 -4.14
C ALA A 71 14.15 22.82 -5.34
N ILE A 72 12.85 22.64 -5.56
CA ILE A 72 12.31 21.94 -6.73
C ILE A 72 12.49 22.83 -7.97
N ASP A 73 13.12 22.29 -9.01
CA ASP A 73 13.20 22.93 -10.32
C ASP A 73 11.99 22.50 -11.18
N GLU A 74 10.99 23.37 -11.27
CA GLU A 74 9.76 23.13 -12.05
C GLU A 74 9.97 23.01 -13.56
N SER A 75 11.16 23.35 -14.10
CA SER A 75 11.47 23.13 -15.50
C SER A 75 11.71 21.66 -15.84
N THR A 76 12.10 20.86 -14.83
CA THR A 76 12.37 19.43 -14.95
C THR A 76 11.08 18.60 -15.00
N LEU A 77 11.18 17.36 -15.47
CA LEU A 77 10.05 16.42 -15.45
C LEU A 77 9.55 16.18 -14.01
N SER A 78 10.48 15.94 -13.10
CA SER A 78 10.18 15.74 -11.66
C SER A 78 9.45 16.93 -11.06
N GLY A 79 9.95 18.16 -11.33
CA GLY A 79 9.30 19.38 -10.85
C GLY A 79 7.91 19.59 -11.43
N LYS A 80 7.70 19.27 -12.71
CA LYS A 80 6.37 19.32 -13.36
C LYS A 80 5.39 18.34 -12.71
N GLN A 81 5.83 17.13 -12.36
CA GLN A 81 4.99 16.14 -11.67
C GLN A 81 4.62 16.59 -10.26
N LEU A 82 5.56 17.14 -9.49
CA LEU A 82 5.30 17.69 -8.16
C LEU A 82 4.34 18.89 -8.21
N ALA A 83 4.54 19.79 -9.17
CA ALA A 83 3.63 20.91 -9.39
C ALA A 83 2.22 20.44 -9.82
N ALA A 84 2.13 19.39 -10.64
CA ALA A 84 0.87 18.79 -11.02
C ALA A 84 0.15 18.17 -9.81
N LEU A 85 0.86 17.43 -8.95
CA LEU A 85 0.30 16.87 -7.72
C LEU A 85 -0.30 18.00 -6.85
N THR A 86 0.45 19.07 -6.64
CA THR A 86 0.00 20.20 -5.83
C THR A 86 -1.27 20.85 -6.39
N ARG A 87 -1.30 21.13 -7.71
CA ARG A 87 -2.50 21.70 -8.36
C ARG A 87 -3.70 20.75 -8.26
N ASN A 88 -3.49 19.47 -8.54
CA ASN A 88 -4.53 18.45 -8.52
C ASN A 88 -5.15 18.30 -7.13
N CYS A 89 -4.30 18.21 -6.10
CA CYS A 89 -4.78 18.11 -4.72
C CYS A 89 -5.60 19.34 -4.31
N ALA A 90 -5.15 20.54 -4.67
CA ALA A 90 -5.88 21.78 -4.38
C ALA A 90 -7.23 21.83 -5.11
N GLU A 91 -7.28 21.43 -6.39
CA GLU A 91 -8.49 21.43 -7.22
C GLU A 91 -9.53 20.44 -6.72
N PHE A 92 -9.09 19.22 -6.35
CA PHE A 92 -10.00 18.13 -5.96
C PHE A 92 -10.22 18.00 -4.45
N GLY A 93 -9.61 18.91 -3.64
CA GLY A 93 -9.78 18.92 -2.19
C GLY A 93 -9.08 17.75 -1.48
N VAL A 94 -8.04 17.17 -2.07
CA VAL A 94 -7.28 16.07 -1.47
C VAL A 94 -6.22 16.62 -0.52
N PRO A 95 -6.16 16.16 0.74
CA PRO A 95 -5.08 16.50 1.67
C PRO A 95 -3.71 16.14 1.08
N LEU A 96 -2.78 17.09 1.08
CA LEU A 96 -1.42 16.95 0.57
C LEU A 96 -0.40 17.21 1.68
N PHE A 97 0.60 16.35 1.78
CA PHE A 97 1.85 16.57 2.51
C PHE A 97 2.93 17.00 1.49
N PRO A 98 3.09 18.31 1.23
CA PRO A 98 3.96 18.79 0.17
C PRO A 98 5.44 18.67 0.56
N TYR A 99 6.31 18.69 -0.45
CA TYR A 99 7.75 18.67 -0.24
C TYR A 99 8.21 19.76 0.73
N GLY A 100 9.03 19.37 1.70
CA GLY A 100 9.55 20.24 2.76
C GLY A 100 8.61 20.47 3.94
N ALA A 101 7.37 19.94 3.93
CA ALA A 101 6.49 19.98 5.09
C ALA A 101 6.93 18.97 6.16
N GLU A 102 6.63 19.28 7.42
CA GLU A 102 6.98 18.42 8.58
C GLU A 102 6.49 16.95 8.44
N LYS A 103 5.30 16.78 7.87
CA LYS A 103 4.66 15.47 7.69
C LYS A 103 4.91 14.84 6.32
N GLN A 104 5.76 15.45 5.48
CA GLN A 104 6.14 14.89 4.19
C GLN A 104 7.12 13.73 4.39
N GLY A 105 6.99 12.69 3.61
CA GLY A 105 7.93 11.56 3.61
C GLY A 105 7.49 10.47 2.65
N ILE A 106 8.18 9.34 2.72
CA ILE A 106 7.88 8.15 1.92
C ILE A 106 6.44 7.71 2.20
N VAL A 107 5.62 7.58 1.17
CA VAL A 107 4.17 7.32 1.26
C VAL A 107 3.83 6.13 2.16
N HIS A 108 4.62 5.05 2.07
CA HIS A 108 4.40 3.84 2.86
C HIS A 108 4.95 3.91 4.30
N VAL A 109 5.68 4.98 4.64
CA VAL A 109 6.17 5.25 5.99
C VAL A 109 5.26 6.25 6.71
N ILE A 110 4.87 7.34 6.05
CA ILE A 110 3.99 8.33 6.66
C ILE A 110 2.58 7.78 6.93
N GLY A 111 2.10 6.85 6.10
CA GLY A 111 0.80 6.21 6.32
C GLY A 111 0.64 5.65 7.73
N PRO A 112 1.54 4.76 8.18
CA PRO A 112 1.57 4.28 9.57
C PRO A 112 1.85 5.37 10.61
N GLN A 113 2.85 6.21 10.37
CA GLN A 113 3.27 7.24 11.33
C GLN A 113 2.20 8.29 11.64
N LEU A 114 1.31 8.57 10.69
CA LEU A 114 0.23 9.54 10.82
C LEU A 114 -1.13 8.89 11.17
N GLY A 115 -1.15 7.60 11.50
CA GLY A 115 -2.38 6.88 11.84
C GLY A 115 -3.34 6.67 10.65
N ILE A 116 -2.87 6.84 9.42
CA ILE A 116 -3.66 6.58 8.20
C ILE A 116 -3.81 5.08 7.98
N THR A 117 -2.77 4.31 8.31
CA THR A 117 -2.75 2.85 8.20
C THR A 117 -3.17 2.22 9.52
N LEU A 118 -4.27 1.46 9.50
CA LEU A 118 -4.80 0.77 10.66
C LEU A 118 -5.11 -0.70 10.30
N PRO A 119 -5.17 -1.59 11.31
CA PRO A 119 -5.57 -2.99 11.12
C PRO A 119 -6.95 -3.12 10.46
N GLY A 120 -7.07 -4.11 9.59
CA GLY A 120 -8.34 -4.46 8.96
C GLY A 120 -8.76 -3.56 7.79
N LEU A 121 -8.02 -2.50 7.47
CA LEU A 121 -8.36 -1.62 6.35
C LEU A 121 -7.92 -2.20 5.01
N THR A 122 -8.57 -1.75 3.94
CA THR A 122 -8.10 -1.86 2.55
C THR A 122 -7.38 -0.59 2.14
N ILE A 123 -6.15 -0.72 1.63
CA ILE A 123 -5.29 0.42 1.27
C ILE A 123 -4.74 0.22 -0.14
N VAL A 124 -4.86 1.24 -0.99
CA VAL A 124 -4.27 1.21 -2.33
C VAL A 124 -3.42 2.45 -2.61
N CYS A 125 -2.46 2.28 -3.51
CA CYS A 125 -1.62 3.34 -4.04
C CYS A 125 -1.15 2.96 -5.44
N GLY A 126 -0.77 3.91 -6.25
CA GLY A 126 -0.15 3.68 -7.57
C GLY A 126 1.30 3.19 -7.49
N ASP A 127 1.63 2.38 -6.47
CA ASP A 127 2.96 1.84 -6.18
C ASP A 127 2.83 0.40 -5.67
N SER A 128 3.63 -0.52 -6.21
CA SER A 128 3.61 -1.94 -5.83
C SER A 128 3.95 -2.16 -4.35
N HIS A 129 4.85 -1.34 -3.77
CA HIS A 129 5.27 -1.45 -2.37
C HIS A 129 4.22 -1.00 -1.35
N THR A 130 3.00 -0.67 -1.79
CA THR A 130 1.81 -0.50 -0.94
C THR A 130 1.59 -1.73 -0.02
N SER A 131 2.07 -2.90 -0.42
CA SER A 131 2.11 -4.12 0.41
C SER A 131 2.74 -3.91 1.80
N THR A 132 3.58 -2.89 1.98
CA THR A 132 4.19 -2.52 3.27
C THR A 132 3.16 -2.36 4.39
N HIS A 133 1.99 -1.80 4.08
CA HIS A 133 0.91 -1.56 5.06
C HIS A 133 0.29 -2.86 5.59
N GLY A 134 0.52 -3.99 4.92
CA GLY A 134 0.12 -5.31 5.41
C GLY A 134 0.81 -5.73 6.70
N ALA A 135 1.94 -5.11 7.05
CA ALA A 135 2.61 -5.27 8.35
C ALA A 135 1.72 -4.87 9.54
N PHE A 136 0.69 -4.08 9.30
CA PHE A 136 -0.30 -3.61 10.28
C PHE A 136 -1.61 -4.41 10.23
N GLY A 137 -1.67 -5.49 9.44
CA GLY A 137 -2.89 -6.26 9.24
C GLY A 137 -3.90 -5.62 8.27
N ALA A 138 -3.46 -4.66 7.47
CA ALA A 138 -4.26 -4.10 6.37
C ALA A 138 -4.13 -4.98 5.11
N LEU A 139 -5.17 -5.06 4.29
CA LEU A 139 -5.10 -5.59 2.94
C LEU A 139 -4.67 -4.45 2.00
N ALA A 140 -3.38 -4.41 1.70
CA ALA A 140 -2.77 -3.30 0.99
C ALA A 140 -1.99 -3.75 -0.24
N PHE A 141 -2.22 -3.10 -1.39
CA PHE A 141 -1.58 -3.48 -2.64
C PHE A 141 -1.55 -2.35 -3.67
N GLY A 142 -0.58 -2.46 -4.59
CA GLY A 142 -0.41 -1.52 -5.69
C GLY A 142 -1.48 -1.65 -6.77
N ILE A 143 -1.82 -0.53 -7.40
CA ILE A 143 -2.78 -0.45 -8.50
C ILE A 143 -2.21 0.35 -9.67
N GLY A 144 -2.70 0.09 -10.88
CA GLY A 144 -2.31 0.83 -12.08
C GLY A 144 -2.97 2.22 -12.17
N THR A 145 -2.45 3.10 -13.02
CA THR A 145 -2.94 4.48 -13.16
C THR A 145 -4.44 4.58 -13.49
N THR A 146 -4.96 3.69 -14.34
CA THR A 146 -6.40 3.64 -14.65
C THR A 146 -7.23 3.24 -13.43
N GLU A 147 -6.69 2.35 -12.59
CA GLU A 147 -7.33 1.96 -11.34
C GLU A 147 -7.27 3.11 -10.31
N VAL A 148 -6.19 3.90 -10.30
CA VAL A 148 -6.09 5.13 -9.47
C VAL A 148 -7.23 6.08 -9.81
N GLU A 149 -7.50 6.37 -11.10
CA GLU A 149 -8.64 7.19 -11.52
C GLU A 149 -9.96 6.59 -11.03
N HIS A 150 -10.14 5.27 -11.22
CA HIS A 150 -11.37 4.59 -10.80
C HIS A 150 -11.60 4.71 -9.28
N VAL A 151 -10.56 4.48 -8.47
CA VAL A 151 -10.67 4.59 -7.01
C VAL A 151 -10.94 6.04 -6.58
N LEU A 152 -10.27 7.02 -7.18
CA LEU A 152 -10.57 8.44 -6.92
C LEU A 152 -12.04 8.77 -7.19
N ALA A 153 -12.60 8.28 -8.30
CA ALA A 153 -13.96 8.56 -8.71
C ALA A 153 -15.04 7.81 -7.89
N THR A 154 -14.74 6.62 -7.38
CA THR A 154 -15.76 5.70 -6.86
C THR A 154 -15.52 5.21 -5.43
N GLN A 155 -14.31 5.33 -4.93
CA GLN A 155 -13.82 4.73 -3.67
C GLN A 155 -13.91 3.19 -3.68
N THR A 156 -13.92 2.58 -4.86
CA THR A 156 -13.96 1.14 -5.03
C THR A 156 -12.92 0.66 -6.04
N LEU A 157 -12.59 -0.63 -5.97
CA LEU A 157 -11.69 -1.27 -6.91
C LEU A 157 -12.33 -2.55 -7.46
N ARG A 158 -12.25 -2.76 -8.78
CA ARG A 158 -12.64 -4.02 -9.41
C ARG A 158 -11.50 -5.01 -9.36
N SER A 159 -11.71 -6.13 -8.72
CA SER A 159 -10.82 -7.28 -8.77
C SER A 159 -11.43 -8.37 -9.65
N SER A 160 -10.74 -8.80 -10.68
CA SER A 160 -11.23 -9.81 -11.63
C SER A 160 -11.38 -11.20 -11.00
N ALA A 161 -10.62 -11.49 -9.94
CA ALA A 161 -10.69 -12.71 -9.15
C ALA A 161 -10.22 -12.45 -7.72
N LYS A 162 -10.74 -13.20 -6.76
CA LYS A 162 -10.19 -13.20 -5.40
C LYS A 162 -8.81 -13.88 -5.42
N PRO A 163 -7.74 -13.24 -4.94
CA PRO A 163 -6.44 -13.89 -4.75
C PRO A 163 -6.55 -15.10 -3.84
N LYS A 164 -5.63 -16.05 -4.00
CA LYS A 164 -5.51 -17.18 -3.07
C LYS A 164 -4.73 -16.76 -1.83
N SER A 165 -4.94 -17.44 -0.71
CA SER A 165 -4.12 -17.28 0.50
C SER A 165 -2.91 -18.20 0.45
N LEU A 166 -1.74 -17.68 0.82
CA LEU A 166 -0.51 -18.45 1.05
C LEU A 166 0.00 -18.18 2.46
N GLY A 167 -0.05 -19.19 3.32
CA GLY A 167 0.52 -19.08 4.67
C GLY A 167 2.02 -19.39 4.65
N VAL A 168 2.84 -18.50 5.20
CA VAL A 168 4.29 -18.68 5.37
C VAL A 168 4.64 -18.63 6.84
N ARG A 169 4.99 -19.80 7.39
CA ARG A 169 5.43 -19.93 8.78
C ARG A 169 6.95 -19.90 8.86
N ILE A 170 7.47 -18.99 9.70
CA ILE A 170 8.90 -18.87 9.98
C ILE A 170 9.10 -18.92 11.50
N ASP A 171 9.71 -20.01 11.96
CA ASP A 171 9.96 -20.23 13.37
C ASP A 171 11.46 -20.18 13.70
N GLY A 172 11.77 -19.97 14.97
CA GLY A 172 13.11 -20.00 15.52
C GLY A 172 13.59 -18.59 15.90
N VAL A 173 14.87 -18.51 16.19
CA VAL A 173 15.56 -17.26 16.54
C VAL A 173 16.57 -16.95 15.45
N THR A 174 16.53 -15.73 14.93
CA THR A 174 17.53 -15.29 13.95
C THR A 174 18.90 -15.12 14.62
N GLN A 175 19.96 -15.53 13.90
CA GLN A 175 21.32 -15.32 14.38
C GLN A 175 21.67 -13.83 14.36
N ALA A 176 22.65 -13.44 15.18
CA ALA A 176 23.17 -12.07 15.18
C ALA A 176 23.63 -11.67 13.77
N GLY A 177 23.21 -10.49 13.32
CA GLY A 177 23.50 -9.97 11.98
C GLY A 177 22.49 -10.37 10.89
N ILE A 178 21.52 -11.26 11.20
CA ILE A 178 20.43 -11.63 10.28
C ILE A 178 19.20 -10.77 10.58
N GLY A 179 18.77 -9.96 9.61
CA GLY A 179 17.61 -9.09 9.74
C GLY A 179 16.40 -9.58 8.94
N ALA A 180 15.32 -8.81 9.00
CA ALA A 180 14.07 -9.10 8.29
C ALA A 180 14.26 -9.20 6.77
N LYS A 181 15.18 -8.39 6.20
CA LYS A 181 15.52 -8.43 4.78
C LYS A 181 16.14 -9.78 4.38
N ASP A 182 16.98 -10.35 5.22
CA ASP A 182 17.60 -11.65 4.95
C ASP A 182 16.54 -12.78 5.00
N LEU A 183 15.58 -12.68 5.93
CA LEU A 183 14.47 -13.63 6.02
C LEU A 183 13.64 -13.65 4.73
N ILE A 184 13.20 -12.49 4.27
CA ILE A 184 12.36 -12.40 3.06
C ILE A 184 13.16 -12.75 1.79
N LEU A 185 14.42 -12.35 1.68
CA LEU A 185 15.28 -12.73 0.56
C LEU A 185 15.52 -14.24 0.51
N ASN A 186 15.70 -14.90 1.66
CA ASN A 186 15.81 -16.36 1.71
C ASN A 186 14.50 -17.06 1.29
N LEU A 187 13.35 -16.51 1.67
CA LEU A 187 12.05 -17.00 1.20
C LEU A 187 11.92 -16.88 -0.33
N ILE A 188 12.23 -15.69 -0.88
CA ILE A 188 12.22 -15.43 -2.32
C ILE A 188 13.16 -16.40 -3.06
N ARG A 189 14.36 -16.62 -2.51
CA ARG A 189 15.30 -17.60 -3.07
C ARG A 189 14.70 -19.02 -3.14
N LYS A 190 13.90 -19.40 -2.14
CA LYS A 190 13.27 -20.75 -2.08
C LYS A 190 12.07 -20.88 -3.01
N LEU A 191 11.22 -19.84 -3.11
CA LEU A 191 9.99 -19.88 -3.89
C LEU A 191 10.18 -19.39 -5.34
N GLY A 192 11.22 -18.60 -5.59
CA GLY A 192 11.46 -17.91 -6.86
C GLY A 192 10.69 -16.59 -6.96
N ALA A 193 11.06 -15.75 -7.93
CA ALA A 193 10.46 -14.44 -8.17
C ALA A 193 8.97 -14.49 -8.57
N GLY A 194 8.45 -15.65 -8.99
CA GLY A 194 7.04 -15.86 -9.32
C GLY A 194 6.27 -16.71 -8.31
N GLY A 195 6.90 -17.13 -7.21
CA GLY A 195 6.32 -18.08 -6.26
C GLY A 195 5.09 -17.60 -5.51
N GLY A 196 4.90 -16.27 -5.41
CA GLY A 196 3.74 -15.63 -4.80
C GLY A 196 2.66 -15.18 -5.79
N THR A 197 2.83 -15.41 -7.09
CA THR A 197 1.91 -14.93 -8.12
C THR A 197 0.48 -15.42 -7.91
N GLY A 198 -0.47 -14.51 -7.81
CA GLY A 198 -1.88 -14.81 -7.56
C GLY A 198 -2.24 -15.04 -6.10
N TYR A 199 -1.31 -14.81 -5.18
CA TYR A 199 -1.51 -14.98 -3.75
C TYR A 199 -1.44 -13.66 -2.98
N VAL A 200 -2.18 -13.60 -1.87
CA VAL A 200 -1.89 -12.77 -0.71
C VAL A 200 -1.18 -13.67 0.30
N VAL A 201 -0.02 -13.23 0.79
CA VAL A 201 0.85 -14.01 1.68
C VAL A 201 0.63 -13.57 3.11
N GLU A 202 0.30 -14.49 4.01
CA GLU A 202 0.21 -14.24 5.44
C GLU A 202 1.45 -14.84 6.13
N TYR A 203 2.22 -13.99 6.81
CA TYR A 203 3.42 -14.38 7.54
C TYR A 203 3.11 -14.55 9.02
N PHE A 204 3.61 -15.63 9.62
CA PHE A 204 3.42 -15.94 11.03
C PHE A 204 4.54 -16.85 11.56
N GLY A 205 4.51 -17.15 12.85
CA GLY A 205 5.50 -17.95 13.54
C GLY A 205 6.47 -17.11 14.36
N SER A 206 7.20 -17.75 15.26
CA SER A 206 7.96 -17.08 16.31
C SER A 206 9.02 -16.10 15.80
N ALA A 207 9.63 -16.36 14.65
CA ALA A 207 10.58 -15.43 14.04
C ALA A 207 9.91 -14.17 13.49
N ILE A 208 8.67 -14.26 13.00
CA ILE A 208 7.89 -13.10 12.54
C ILE A 208 7.34 -12.30 13.74
N GLU A 209 6.81 -12.99 14.73
CA GLU A 209 6.26 -12.39 15.94
C GLU A 209 7.31 -11.59 16.74
N SER A 210 8.58 -12.03 16.71
CA SER A 210 9.69 -11.33 17.36
C SER A 210 10.17 -10.08 16.62
N LEU A 211 9.71 -9.84 15.37
CA LEU A 211 10.10 -8.64 14.62
C LEU A 211 9.37 -7.39 15.16
N GLY A 212 10.12 -6.31 15.35
CA GLY A 212 9.52 -4.98 15.49
C GLY A 212 8.89 -4.51 14.16
N MET A 213 8.09 -3.43 14.20
CA MET A 213 7.30 -2.97 13.05
C MET A 213 8.15 -2.68 11.81
N SER A 214 9.34 -2.11 11.93
CA SER A 214 10.24 -1.88 10.77
C SER A 214 10.61 -3.18 10.06
N GLY A 215 10.85 -4.27 10.83
CA GLY A 215 11.12 -5.59 10.26
C GLY A 215 9.90 -6.19 9.57
N ARG A 216 8.72 -6.07 10.18
CA ARG A 216 7.44 -6.51 9.58
C ARG A 216 7.13 -5.74 8.30
N MET A 217 7.33 -4.42 8.29
CA MET A 217 7.21 -3.59 7.09
C MET A 217 8.14 -4.08 5.98
N THR A 218 9.39 -4.40 6.29
CA THR A 218 10.35 -4.95 5.32
C THR A 218 9.87 -6.27 4.71
N VAL A 219 9.36 -7.21 5.51
CA VAL A 219 8.85 -8.49 5.04
C VAL A 219 7.64 -8.30 4.12
N CYS A 220 6.66 -7.50 4.53
CA CYS A 220 5.47 -7.22 3.71
C CYS A 220 5.80 -6.42 2.45
N ASN A 221 6.70 -5.42 2.54
CA ASN A 221 7.18 -4.65 1.41
C ASN A 221 7.75 -5.54 0.30
N MET A 222 8.66 -6.42 0.66
CA MET A 222 9.38 -7.28 -0.29
C MET A 222 8.57 -8.50 -0.76
N SER A 223 7.34 -8.70 -0.32
CA SER A 223 6.45 -9.74 -0.84
C SER A 223 6.21 -9.60 -2.35
N ILE A 224 6.28 -8.38 -2.85
CA ILE A 224 6.12 -8.06 -4.27
C ILE A 224 7.24 -8.67 -5.12
N GLU A 225 8.46 -8.79 -4.57
CA GLU A 225 9.62 -9.35 -5.26
C GLU A 225 9.49 -10.85 -5.57
N MET A 226 8.54 -11.55 -4.95
CA MET A 226 8.16 -12.91 -5.35
C MET A 226 6.83 -12.97 -6.11
N GLY A 227 6.33 -11.83 -6.61
CA GLY A 227 5.11 -11.74 -7.40
C GLY A 227 3.82 -11.79 -6.60
N ALA A 228 3.87 -11.71 -5.27
CA ALA A 228 2.65 -11.70 -4.45
C ALA A 228 1.83 -10.43 -4.67
N ARG A 229 0.50 -10.54 -4.53
CA ARG A 229 -0.40 -9.37 -4.59
C ARG A 229 -0.22 -8.47 -3.37
N ALA A 230 -0.02 -9.06 -2.21
CA ALA A 230 0.21 -8.40 -0.92
C ALA A 230 0.88 -9.36 0.06
N GLY A 231 1.57 -8.81 1.05
CA GLY A 231 2.00 -9.51 2.26
C GLY A 231 1.23 -8.99 3.46
N MET A 232 0.86 -9.84 4.40
CA MET A 232 0.12 -9.47 5.61
C MET A 232 0.73 -10.13 6.84
N ILE A 233 0.69 -9.42 7.96
CA ILE A 233 1.00 -9.95 9.30
C ILE A 233 -0.17 -9.59 10.20
N ALA A 234 -0.66 -10.55 10.98
CA ALA A 234 -1.75 -10.29 11.92
C ALA A 234 -1.31 -9.25 12.97
N PRO A 235 -2.15 -8.24 13.28
CA PRO A 235 -1.82 -7.26 14.30
C PRO A 235 -1.75 -7.93 15.68
N ASP A 236 -0.79 -7.52 16.47
CA ASP A 236 -0.55 -7.95 17.85
C ASP A 236 -0.19 -6.74 18.74
N ASP A 237 0.24 -6.99 19.97
CA ASP A 237 0.58 -5.94 20.92
C ASP A 237 1.67 -5.00 20.39
N ILE A 238 2.66 -5.51 19.64
CA ILE A 238 3.72 -4.68 19.00
C ILE A 238 3.09 -3.72 17.98
N THR A 239 2.12 -4.21 17.22
CA THR A 239 1.39 -3.39 16.25
C THR A 239 0.55 -2.33 16.95
N LEU A 240 -0.17 -2.72 18.01
CA LEU A 240 -1.04 -1.81 18.76
C LEU A 240 -0.24 -0.73 19.50
N GLU A 241 0.89 -1.07 20.07
CA GLU A 241 1.80 -0.11 20.72
C GLU A 241 2.36 0.92 19.71
N PHE A 242 2.64 0.49 18.47
CA PHE A 242 3.14 1.41 17.43
C PHE A 242 2.11 2.44 16.99
N ILE A 243 0.83 2.07 16.95
CA ILE A 243 -0.26 2.94 16.44
C ILE A 243 -0.96 3.75 17.54
N ALA A 244 -0.69 3.48 18.81
CA ALA A 244 -1.24 4.20 19.97
C ALA A 244 -0.61 5.58 20.15
#